data_31274856afb2c32a8fef7d72fb92f41e
#
_entry.id   31274856afb2c32a8fef7d72fb92f41e
#
_cell.length_a   1.000
_cell.length_b   1.000
_cell.length_c   1.000
_cell.angle_alpha   90.00
_cell.angle_beta   90.00
_cell.angle_gamma   90.00
#
_symmetry.space_group_name_H-M   'P 1'
#
loop_
_entity.id
_entity.type
_entity.pdbx_description
1 polymer ?
#
loop_
_entity_poly.entity_id
_entity_poly.type
_entity_poly.pdbx_seq_one_letter_code
_entity_poly.pdbx_strand_id
1 'polypeptide(L)'
;MLDRDGGAALAQDDPRSGKPGKRATINDVARVAEVSKKTVSRVINQSPFVREDTRERVAAVIKELGFTPDPQARGLAFRRSFLVGLIYDNPSPTYVVNMQQGVLDALKGSGLELVVHPCNRNSPTLLEDIRGFVERQRLFGVIMPPSVSEDEQVIALLRELDCPYVRIASVALDEPQAMVVTNDWMGAAEAARHLADLGHRRIGLVRGPDLFRSSAVRGQGFLDALAERGIPLDPAYDFKGAYTFESGVEAGRGLLSLPTPPTAIFTLNDDMAIGVMQAARDRGLELPRDLSVVGFDDLPMAARVWPNLTSVRLPIRDMGRMAAEKLLAPMRGVDPGKLEQPEVRPALVVRKSAITAN
;
A
#
# COMPACT_ATOMS: atom_id res chain seq x y z
N MET A 1 34.91 -78.58 -12.12
CA MET A 1 36.20 -77.97 -12.31
C MET A 1 35.93 -76.69 -13.08
N LEU A 2 35.68 -75.66 -12.32
CA LEU A 2 36.43 -74.39 -12.21
C LEU A 2 36.72 -73.75 -13.58
N ASP A 3 36.15 -72.60 -13.94
CA ASP A 3 36.70 -71.33 -13.53
C ASP A 3 35.74 -70.17 -13.60
N ARG A 4 35.88 -69.32 -12.59
CA ARG A 4 35.27 -67.97 -12.46
C ARG A 4 36.18 -66.98 -13.16
N ASP A 5 35.61 -66.04 -13.89
CA ASP A 5 36.18 -64.68 -13.87
C ASP A 5 35.07 -63.65 -14.08
N GLY A 6 34.82 -62.93 -13.01
CA GLY A 6 33.92 -61.79 -12.96
C GLY A 6 34.63 -60.53 -13.36
N GLY A 7 34.26 -59.96 -14.47
CA GLY A 7 34.59 -58.59 -14.85
C GLY A 7 33.46 -57.64 -14.41
N ALA A 8 33.62 -57.01 -13.23
CA ALA A 8 32.77 -55.91 -12.83
C ALA A 8 33.08 -54.67 -13.68
N ALA A 9 32.28 -54.39 -14.67
CA ALA A 9 32.27 -53.10 -15.33
C ALA A 9 31.77 -52.02 -14.37
N LEU A 10 32.68 -51.14 -13.98
CA LEU A 10 32.37 -49.91 -13.28
C LEU A 10 31.43 -49.06 -14.16
N ALA A 11 30.15 -49.01 -13.81
CA ALA A 11 29.20 -48.09 -14.40
C ALA A 11 29.69 -46.69 -14.11
N GLN A 12 30.13 -45.98 -15.14
CA GLN A 12 30.36 -44.55 -15.10
C GLN A 12 29.00 -43.89 -14.92
N ASP A 13 28.75 -43.30 -13.73
CA ASP A 13 27.57 -42.46 -13.49
C ASP A 13 27.57 -41.32 -14.50
N ASP A 14 26.63 -41.32 -15.43
CA ASP A 14 26.40 -40.19 -16.33
C ASP A 14 25.97 -38.99 -15.50
N PRO A 15 26.75 -37.90 -15.50
CA PRO A 15 26.44 -36.70 -14.69
C PRO A 15 25.12 -36.04 -15.08
N ARG A 16 24.42 -36.51 -16.13
CA ARG A 16 23.15 -35.97 -16.63
C ARG A 16 21.90 -36.77 -16.20
N SER A 17 22.06 -37.92 -15.55
CA SER A 17 20.94 -38.74 -15.09
C SER A 17 20.39 -38.26 -13.74
N GLY A 18 19.65 -37.14 -13.74
CA GLY A 18 18.78 -36.75 -12.65
C GLY A 18 17.60 -37.67 -12.53
N LYS A 19 17.37 -38.31 -11.39
CA LYS A 19 16.14 -39.07 -11.11
C LYS A 19 14.91 -38.21 -11.41
N PRO A 20 13.90 -38.71 -12.15
CA PRO A 20 12.70 -37.93 -12.46
C PRO A 20 11.98 -37.53 -11.16
N GLY A 21 11.83 -36.21 -10.90
CA GLY A 21 11.10 -35.67 -9.75
C GLY A 21 11.92 -34.89 -8.73
N LYS A 22 13.23 -34.81 -8.82
CA LYS A 22 14.05 -34.03 -7.88
C LYS A 22 14.35 -32.63 -8.45
N ARG A 23 13.91 -31.57 -7.78
CA ARG A 23 14.26 -30.18 -8.14
C ARG A 23 15.77 -30.01 -8.12
N ALA A 24 16.32 -29.34 -9.14
CA ALA A 24 17.74 -29.01 -9.19
C ALA A 24 18.12 -28.18 -7.94
N THR A 25 19.31 -28.40 -7.43
CA THR A 25 19.86 -27.72 -6.24
C THR A 25 21.02 -26.80 -6.64
N ILE A 26 21.41 -25.88 -5.75
CA ILE A 26 22.60 -25.03 -5.94
C ILE A 26 23.88 -25.88 -6.11
N ASN A 27 23.90 -27.11 -5.54
CA ASN A 27 24.98 -28.05 -5.71
C ASN A 27 25.07 -28.57 -7.15
N ASP A 28 23.92 -28.81 -7.76
CA ASP A 28 23.86 -29.30 -9.15
C ASP A 28 24.32 -28.20 -10.11
N VAL A 29 23.89 -26.95 -9.88
CA VAL A 29 24.36 -25.80 -10.67
C VAL A 29 25.88 -25.61 -10.50
N ALA A 30 26.40 -25.67 -9.27
CA ALA A 30 27.84 -25.51 -9.01
C ALA A 30 28.66 -26.59 -9.70
N ARG A 31 28.20 -27.85 -9.67
CA ARG A 31 28.83 -28.98 -10.32
C ARG A 31 28.83 -28.84 -11.84
N VAL A 32 27.68 -28.51 -12.46
CA VAL A 32 27.56 -28.42 -13.92
C VAL A 32 28.28 -27.18 -14.46
N ALA A 33 28.25 -26.05 -13.72
CA ALA A 33 28.97 -24.84 -14.11
C ALA A 33 30.46 -24.84 -13.75
N GLU A 34 30.95 -25.91 -13.13
CA GLU A 34 32.35 -26.09 -12.68
C GLU A 34 32.85 -24.93 -11.80
N VAL A 35 32.00 -24.46 -10.88
CA VAL A 35 32.36 -23.39 -9.94
C VAL A 35 31.97 -23.76 -8.51
N SER A 36 32.47 -23.00 -7.53
CA SER A 36 32.09 -23.19 -6.14
C SER A 36 30.61 -22.75 -5.91
N LYS A 37 29.94 -23.36 -4.91
CA LYS A 37 28.63 -22.90 -4.44
C LYS A 37 28.62 -21.39 -4.12
N LYS A 38 29.73 -20.90 -3.54
CA LYS A 38 29.90 -19.47 -3.24
C LYS A 38 29.90 -18.61 -4.49
N THR A 39 30.45 -19.12 -5.61
CA THR A 39 30.45 -18.45 -6.91
C THR A 39 29.03 -18.43 -7.49
N VAL A 40 28.29 -19.57 -7.47
CA VAL A 40 26.89 -19.62 -7.90
C VAL A 40 26.04 -18.64 -7.09
N SER A 41 26.18 -18.63 -5.77
CA SER A 41 25.48 -17.70 -4.89
C SER A 41 25.79 -16.24 -5.23
N ARG A 42 27.06 -15.90 -5.53
CA ARG A 42 27.45 -14.55 -5.96
C ARG A 42 26.84 -14.15 -7.31
N VAL A 43 26.74 -15.08 -8.26
CA VAL A 43 26.08 -14.82 -9.55
C VAL A 43 24.58 -14.57 -9.36
N ILE A 44 23.90 -15.42 -8.59
CA ILE A 44 22.47 -15.27 -8.26
C ILE A 44 22.19 -13.92 -7.59
N ASN A 45 23.12 -13.44 -6.75
CA ASN A 45 23.02 -12.18 -6.01
C ASN A 45 23.64 -10.99 -6.78
N GLN A 46 23.93 -11.13 -8.06
CA GLN A 46 24.48 -10.08 -8.94
C GLN A 46 25.72 -9.38 -8.36
N SER A 47 26.54 -10.11 -7.61
CA SER A 47 27.75 -9.56 -7.01
C SER A 47 28.70 -8.98 -8.07
N PRO A 48 29.21 -7.74 -7.91
CA PRO A 48 30.14 -7.14 -8.86
C PRO A 48 31.50 -7.82 -8.91
N PHE A 49 31.80 -8.71 -7.95
CA PHE A 49 33.07 -9.43 -7.85
C PHE A 49 33.09 -10.76 -8.62
N VAL A 50 32.14 -11.01 -9.54
CA VAL A 50 32.12 -12.16 -10.44
C VAL A 50 32.40 -11.71 -11.85
N ARG A 51 33.36 -12.36 -12.51
CA ARG A 51 33.71 -12.07 -13.91
C ARG A 51 32.54 -12.39 -14.84
N GLU A 52 32.39 -11.64 -15.90
CA GLU A 52 31.25 -11.75 -16.80
C GLU A 52 31.12 -13.12 -17.47
N ASP A 53 32.25 -13.70 -17.92
CA ASP A 53 32.31 -15.06 -18.48
C ASP A 53 31.76 -16.13 -17.52
N THR A 54 32.07 -15.99 -16.26
CA THR A 54 31.59 -16.89 -15.20
C THR A 54 30.10 -16.65 -14.90
N ARG A 55 29.65 -15.41 -14.96
CA ARG A 55 28.25 -15.02 -14.77
C ARG A 55 27.36 -15.62 -15.86
N GLU A 56 27.76 -15.46 -17.12
CA GLU A 56 27.03 -16.00 -18.29
C GLU A 56 26.96 -17.54 -18.23
N ARG A 57 28.06 -18.21 -17.93
CA ARG A 57 28.11 -19.68 -17.81
C ARG A 57 27.18 -20.19 -16.71
N VAL A 58 27.20 -19.59 -15.53
CA VAL A 58 26.34 -19.99 -14.41
C VAL A 58 24.87 -19.70 -14.75
N ALA A 59 24.56 -18.56 -15.37
CA ALA A 59 23.20 -18.20 -15.78
C ALA A 59 22.64 -19.20 -16.81
N ALA A 60 23.45 -19.64 -17.77
CA ALA A 60 23.07 -20.66 -18.76
C ALA A 60 22.72 -21.98 -18.05
N VAL A 61 23.54 -22.45 -17.13
CA VAL A 61 23.31 -23.70 -16.38
C VAL A 61 22.06 -23.58 -15.48
N ILE A 62 21.82 -22.44 -14.83
CA ILE A 62 20.58 -22.20 -14.07
C ILE A 62 19.37 -22.38 -14.95
N LYS A 63 19.39 -21.81 -16.16
CA LYS A 63 18.29 -21.93 -17.14
C LYS A 63 18.12 -23.36 -17.63
N GLU A 64 19.22 -24.05 -17.95
CA GLU A 64 19.23 -25.45 -18.45
C GLU A 64 18.64 -26.42 -17.42
N LEU A 65 19.05 -26.29 -16.15
CA LEU A 65 18.59 -27.15 -15.05
C LEU A 65 17.22 -26.75 -14.48
N GLY A 66 16.62 -25.65 -14.93
CA GLY A 66 15.39 -25.11 -14.34
C GLY A 66 15.53 -24.79 -12.86
N PHE A 67 16.77 -24.46 -12.42
CA PHE A 67 17.03 -24.18 -11.02
C PHE A 67 16.41 -22.85 -10.61
N THR A 68 15.49 -22.92 -9.67
CA THR A 68 14.93 -21.75 -9.02
C THR A 68 15.59 -21.63 -7.64
N PRO A 69 16.32 -20.54 -7.36
CA PRO A 69 16.93 -20.32 -6.05
C PRO A 69 15.86 -20.36 -4.95
N ASP A 70 16.09 -21.16 -3.92
CA ASP A 70 15.20 -21.18 -2.75
C ASP A 70 15.33 -19.84 -1.98
N PRO A 71 14.25 -19.07 -1.85
CA PRO A 71 14.26 -17.81 -1.09
C PRO A 71 14.69 -18.03 0.37
N GLN A 72 14.34 -19.17 0.99
CA GLN A 72 14.70 -19.47 2.37
C GLN A 72 16.19 -19.72 2.51
N ALA A 73 16.81 -20.40 1.54
CA ALA A 73 18.27 -20.63 1.54
C ALA A 73 19.06 -19.32 1.35
N ARG A 74 18.51 -18.34 0.64
CA ARG A 74 19.09 -17.00 0.54
C ARG A 74 18.99 -16.22 1.85
N GLY A 75 17.86 -16.30 2.56
CA GLY A 75 17.62 -15.64 3.83
C GLY A 75 18.63 -16.04 4.92
N LEU A 76 19.01 -17.32 4.95
CA LEU A 76 20.06 -17.83 5.88
C LEU A 76 21.43 -17.16 5.66
N ALA A 77 21.78 -16.82 4.42
CA ALA A 77 23.08 -16.19 4.11
C ALA A 77 23.11 -14.68 4.47
N PHE A 78 21.97 -14.00 4.49
CA PHE A 78 21.87 -12.55 4.71
C PHE A 78 21.28 -12.16 6.06
N ARG A 79 20.89 -13.11 6.92
CA ARG A 79 20.20 -12.88 8.22
C ARG A 79 18.87 -12.13 8.11
N ARG A 80 18.35 -11.85 6.89
CA ARG A 80 17.05 -11.22 6.60
C ARG A 80 16.28 -12.06 5.59
N SER A 81 14.97 -12.14 5.72
CA SER A 81 14.13 -12.83 4.73
C SER A 81 13.93 -11.97 3.47
N PHE A 82 13.34 -12.58 2.44
CA PHE A 82 12.93 -11.90 1.21
C PHE A 82 11.48 -11.39 1.29
N LEU A 83 11.02 -11.04 2.51
CA LEU A 83 9.65 -10.62 2.75
C LEU A 83 9.60 -9.14 3.12
N VAL A 84 8.79 -8.39 2.41
CA VAL A 84 8.38 -7.03 2.76
C VAL A 84 7.03 -7.11 3.48
N GLY A 85 6.95 -6.55 4.69
CA GLY A 85 5.71 -6.48 5.45
C GLY A 85 4.88 -5.26 5.06
N LEU A 86 3.56 -5.43 4.91
CA LEU A 86 2.58 -4.34 4.90
C LEU A 86 1.73 -4.46 6.15
N ILE A 87 1.94 -3.56 7.12
CA ILE A 87 1.20 -3.52 8.38
C ILE A 87 0.16 -2.41 8.28
N TYR A 88 -1.12 -2.74 8.47
CA TYR A 88 -2.21 -1.78 8.30
C TYR A 88 -3.36 -2.00 9.27
N ASP A 89 -4.02 -0.89 9.61
CA ASP A 89 -5.32 -0.83 10.27
C ASP A 89 -6.20 0.15 9.47
N ASN A 90 -6.87 -0.36 8.43
CA ASN A 90 -7.68 0.46 7.53
C ASN A 90 -9.00 -0.27 7.22
N PRO A 91 -10.16 0.35 7.48
CA PRO A 91 -11.46 -0.28 7.29
C PRO A 91 -11.88 -0.43 5.82
N SER A 92 -11.21 0.26 4.87
CA SER A 92 -11.53 0.16 3.44
C SER A 92 -10.72 -0.93 2.75
N PRO A 93 -11.30 -2.09 2.40
CA PRO A 93 -10.59 -3.16 1.71
C PRO A 93 -10.02 -2.73 0.36
N THR A 94 -10.73 -1.85 -0.35
CA THR A 94 -10.30 -1.37 -1.67
C THR A 94 -9.06 -0.49 -1.58
N TYR A 95 -8.96 0.36 -0.55
CA TYR A 95 -7.75 1.14 -0.26
C TYR A 95 -6.55 0.21 -0.06
N VAL A 96 -6.72 -0.81 0.80
CA VAL A 96 -5.64 -1.78 1.12
C VAL A 96 -5.20 -2.57 -0.11
N VAL A 97 -6.14 -3.03 -0.95
CA VAL A 97 -5.82 -3.78 -2.18
C VAL A 97 -5.05 -2.89 -3.17
N ASN A 98 -5.44 -1.63 -3.35
CA ASN A 98 -4.71 -0.69 -4.22
C ASN A 98 -3.29 -0.44 -3.70
N MET A 99 -3.12 -0.29 -2.39
CA MET A 99 -1.81 -0.14 -1.75
C MET A 99 -0.94 -1.38 -2.01
N GLN A 100 -1.47 -2.59 -1.77
CA GLN A 100 -0.78 -3.85 -2.03
C GLN A 100 -0.34 -3.96 -3.50
N GLN A 101 -1.20 -3.61 -4.46
CA GLN A 101 -0.85 -3.64 -5.88
C GLN A 101 0.32 -2.72 -6.20
N GLY A 102 0.35 -1.52 -5.62
CA GLY A 102 1.47 -0.59 -5.78
C GLY A 102 2.78 -1.16 -5.25
N VAL A 103 2.75 -1.75 -4.05
CA VAL A 103 3.92 -2.42 -3.47
C VAL A 103 4.38 -3.56 -4.37
N LEU A 104 3.46 -4.44 -4.81
CA LEU A 104 3.77 -5.56 -5.69
C LEU A 104 4.37 -5.12 -7.02
N ASP A 105 3.93 -3.98 -7.59
CA ASP A 105 4.52 -3.43 -8.81
C ASP A 105 6.00 -3.09 -8.64
N ALA A 106 6.39 -2.52 -7.50
CA ALA A 106 7.79 -2.19 -7.20
C ALA A 106 8.64 -3.44 -6.88
N LEU A 107 8.01 -4.48 -6.33
CA LEU A 107 8.71 -5.74 -5.98
C LEU A 107 8.99 -6.63 -7.18
N LYS A 108 8.35 -6.41 -8.34
CA LYS A 108 8.56 -7.21 -9.55
C LYS A 108 10.06 -7.27 -9.91
N GLY A 109 10.58 -8.49 -10.04
CA GLY A 109 11.98 -8.74 -10.40
C GLY A 109 12.99 -8.50 -9.29
N SER A 110 12.59 -8.06 -8.10
CA SER A 110 13.47 -7.88 -6.95
C SER A 110 13.82 -9.20 -6.23
N GLY A 111 13.00 -10.23 -6.42
CA GLY A 111 13.07 -11.47 -5.65
C GLY A 111 12.53 -11.35 -4.23
N LEU A 112 11.87 -10.24 -3.91
CA LEU A 112 11.14 -10.05 -2.65
C LEU A 112 9.65 -10.34 -2.84
N GLU A 113 9.01 -10.78 -1.78
CA GLU A 113 7.57 -11.09 -1.74
C GLU A 113 6.88 -10.21 -0.70
N LEU A 114 5.60 -9.93 -0.91
CA LEU A 114 4.78 -9.16 0.02
C LEU A 114 4.07 -10.09 1.00
N VAL A 115 4.18 -9.79 2.30
CA VAL A 115 3.35 -10.37 3.35
C VAL A 115 2.54 -9.27 4.02
N VAL A 116 1.28 -9.55 4.30
CA VAL A 116 0.36 -8.57 4.89
C VAL A 116 0.05 -8.92 6.34
N HIS A 117 -0.05 -7.89 7.18
CA HIS A 117 -0.38 -8.02 8.59
C HIS A 117 -1.46 -7.00 8.96
N PRO A 118 -2.74 -7.39 8.87
CA PRO A 118 -3.81 -6.56 9.43
C PRO A 118 -3.68 -6.52 10.95
N CYS A 119 -3.82 -5.34 11.54
CA CYS A 119 -3.79 -5.15 12.97
C CYS A 119 -4.96 -4.26 13.43
N ASN A 120 -5.12 -4.14 14.73
CA ASN A 120 -6.03 -3.18 15.34
C ASN A 120 -5.18 -2.23 16.21
N ARG A 121 -5.10 -0.97 15.84
CA ARG A 121 -4.29 0.04 16.55
C ARG A 121 -4.76 0.28 17.99
N ASN A 122 -6.01 -0.05 18.30
CA ASN A 122 -6.55 0.05 19.67
C ASN A 122 -6.31 -1.21 20.51
N SER A 123 -5.66 -2.25 19.94
CA SER A 123 -5.37 -3.48 20.67
C SER A 123 -4.28 -3.25 21.73
N PRO A 124 -4.47 -3.72 22.96
CA PRO A 124 -3.42 -3.67 23.98
C PRO A 124 -2.20 -4.54 23.64
N THR A 125 -2.34 -5.50 22.70
CA THR A 125 -1.28 -6.41 22.25
C THR A 125 -0.60 -5.94 20.95
N LEU A 126 -0.95 -4.75 20.43
CA LEU A 126 -0.46 -4.26 19.12
C LEU A 126 1.06 -4.38 18.96
N LEU A 127 1.82 -3.90 19.95
CA LEU A 127 3.29 -3.90 19.86
C LEU A 127 3.86 -5.32 19.93
N GLU A 128 3.27 -6.20 20.74
CA GLU A 128 3.67 -7.61 20.85
C GLU A 128 3.38 -8.36 19.54
N ASP A 129 2.20 -8.14 18.95
CA ASP A 129 1.80 -8.76 17.69
C ASP A 129 2.70 -8.32 16.53
N ILE A 130 3.03 -7.02 16.44
CA ILE A 130 3.95 -6.48 15.44
C ILE A 130 5.38 -7.01 15.66
N ARG A 131 5.87 -7.03 16.91
CA ARG A 131 7.17 -7.62 17.25
C ARG A 131 7.25 -9.07 16.77
N GLY A 132 6.27 -9.87 17.18
CA GLY A 132 6.19 -11.27 16.79
C GLY A 132 6.12 -11.48 15.28
N PHE A 133 5.41 -10.61 14.55
CA PHE A 133 5.36 -10.65 13.09
C PHE A 133 6.74 -10.36 12.46
N VAL A 134 7.39 -9.27 12.87
CA VAL A 134 8.71 -8.85 12.35
C VAL A 134 9.78 -9.91 12.61
N GLU A 135 9.86 -10.41 13.84
CA GLU A 135 10.88 -11.37 14.26
C GLU A 135 10.70 -12.76 13.63
N ARG A 136 9.44 -13.30 13.64
CA ARG A 136 9.17 -14.62 13.03
C ARG A 136 9.44 -14.64 11.55
N GLN A 137 9.08 -13.58 10.83
CA GLN A 137 9.26 -13.48 9.37
C GLN A 137 10.66 -12.97 9.00
N ARG A 138 11.42 -12.40 9.94
CA ARG A 138 12.75 -11.76 9.72
C ARG A 138 12.67 -10.74 8.58
N LEU A 139 11.66 -9.90 8.56
CA LEU A 139 11.31 -9.04 7.44
C LEU A 139 12.51 -8.26 6.90
N PHE A 140 12.56 -8.10 5.58
CA PHE A 140 13.47 -7.19 4.90
C PHE A 140 13.21 -5.75 5.33
N GLY A 141 11.94 -5.40 5.47
CA GLY A 141 11.46 -4.13 5.97
C GLY A 141 9.94 -4.05 5.93
N VAL A 142 9.39 -2.94 6.39
CA VAL A 142 7.95 -2.73 6.59
C VAL A 142 7.47 -1.47 5.88
N ILE A 143 6.29 -1.54 5.26
CA ILE A 143 5.54 -0.40 4.75
C ILE A 143 4.28 -0.25 5.60
N MET A 144 4.01 0.98 6.03
CA MET A 144 2.86 1.29 6.87
C MET A 144 2.07 2.45 6.28
N PRO A 145 0.80 2.22 5.86
CA PRO A 145 -0.16 3.30 5.60
C PRO A 145 -0.75 3.84 6.91
N PRO A 146 -1.50 4.98 6.87
CA PRO A 146 -2.31 5.43 8.00
C PRO A 146 -3.30 4.34 8.44
N SER A 147 -3.62 4.18 9.70
CA SER A 147 -3.25 4.94 10.90
C SER A 147 -1.96 4.43 11.57
N VAL A 148 -1.52 3.22 11.24
CA VAL A 148 -0.37 2.55 11.89
C VAL A 148 0.93 3.33 11.71
N SER A 149 1.12 3.94 10.53
CA SER A 149 2.28 4.79 10.23
C SER A 149 2.42 6.00 11.16
N GLU A 150 1.35 6.36 11.86
CA GLU A 150 1.25 7.55 12.72
C GLU A 150 1.47 7.23 14.21
N ASP A 151 1.73 5.95 14.52
CA ASP A 151 1.97 5.47 15.87
C ASP A 151 3.48 5.46 16.19
N GLU A 152 3.90 6.41 17.06
CA GLU A 152 5.30 6.54 17.42
C GLU A 152 5.83 5.35 18.25
N GLN A 153 4.96 4.61 18.94
CA GLN A 153 5.39 3.41 19.67
C GLN A 153 5.72 2.27 18.69
N VAL A 154 4.95 2.13 17.60
CA VAL A 154 5.25 1.19 16.52
C VAL A 154 6.59 1.56 15.85
N ILE A 155 6.81 2.85 15.61
CA ILE A 155 8.07 3.33 15.02
C ILE A 155 9.26 3.07 15.93
N ALA A 156 9.12 3.36 17.23
CA ALA A 156 10.16 3.06 18.22
C ALA A 156 10.49 1.56 18.26
N LEU A 157 9.48 0.70 18.21
CA LEU A 157 9.64 -0.74 18.15
C LEU A 157 10.41 -1.19 16.89
N LEU A 158 10.07 -0.67 15.70
CA LEU A 158 10.76 -1.03 14.46
C LEU A 158 12.24 -0.58 14.47
N ARG A 159 12.53 0.58 15.07
CA ARG A 159 13.91 1.05 15.28
C ARG A 159 14.67 0.14 16.25
N GLU A 160 14.05 -0.27 17.37
CA GLU A 160 14.62 -1.24 18.33
C GLU A 160 14.98 -2.58 17.64
N LEU A 161 14.11 -3.04 16.73
CA LEU A 161 14.29 -4.29 15.98
C LEU A 161 15.26 -4.18 14.79
N ASP A 162 15.89 -3.03 14.57
CA ASP A 162 16.69 -2.74 13.36
C ASP A 162 15.96 -3.14 12.07
N CYS A 163 14.64 -2.95 12.03
CA CYS A 163 13.79 -3.26 10.90
C CYS A 163 13.58 -2.00 10.04
N PRO A 164 14.08 -1.95 8.79
CA PRO A 164 13.83 -0.82 7.90
C PRO A 164 12.32 -0.62 7.68
N TYR A 165 11.90 0.63 7.58
CA TYR A 165 10.50 0.94 7.37
C TYR A 165 10.31 2.16 6.47
N VAL A 166 9.11 2.26 5.86
CA VAL A 166 8.62 3.46 5.18
C VAL A 166 7.20 3.75 5.66
N ARG A 167 6.97 4.98 6.09
CA ARG A 167 5.68 5.52 6.54
C ARG A 167 4.97 6.20 5.36
N ILE A 168 3.66 6.02 5.25
CA ILE A 168 2.80 6.81 4.37
C ILE A 168 1.87 7.60 5.29
N ALA A 169 1.86 8.93 5.20
CA ALA A 169 1.04 9.78 6.04
C ALA A 169 0.70 11.11 5.36
N SER A 170 -0.36 11.78 5.86
CA SER A 170 -0.82 13.08 5.34
C SER A 170 0.04 14.27 5.79
N VAL A 171 0.96 14.05 6.70
CA VAL A 171 1.92 15.03 7.22
C VAL A 171 3.32 14.41 7.32
N ALA A 172 4.35 15.26 7.31
CA ALA A 172 5.71 14.81 7.53
C ALA A 172 5.90 14.41 9.01
N LEU A 173 6.26 13.16 9.25
CA LEU A 173 6.45 12.57 10.59
C LEU A 173 7.84 11.97 10.78
N ASP A 174 8.62 11.86 9.73
CA ASP A 174 9.96 11.26 9.73
C ASP A 174 10.80 11.89 8.61
N GLU A 175 12.04 11.44 8.47
CA GLU A 175 12.94 11.90 7.41
C GLU A 175 12.38 11.52 6.01
N PRO A 176 12.65 12.32 4.97
CA PRO A 176 12.09 12.11 3.62
C PRO A 176 12.36 10.72 3.04
N GLN A 177 13.49 10.07 3.40
CA GLN A 177 13.82 8.72 2.94
C GLN A 177 12.92 7.64 3.53
N ALA A 178 12.32 7.87 4.70
CA ALA A 178 11.41 6.97 5.39
C ALA A 178 9.94 7.35 5.24
N MET A 179 9.61 8.30 4.34
CA MET A 179 8.28 8.88 4.22
C MET A 179 7.77 8.94 2.77
N VAL A 180 6.45 8.75 2.62
CA VAL A 180 5.64 9.22 1.49
C VAL A 180 4.56 10.13 2.06
N VAL A 181 4.60 11.42 1.73
CA VAL A 181 3.62 12.42 2.20
C VAL A 181 2.52 12.58 1.15
N THR A 182 1.24 12.57 1.57
CA THR A 182 0.10 12.43 0.65
C THR A 182 -0.62 13.74 0.32
N ASN A 183 -0.28 14.86 0.98
CA ASN A 183 -0.85 16.21 0.72
C ASN A 183 -2.38 16.29 0.73
N ASP A 184 -3.02 15.55 1.60
CA ASP A 184 -4.47 15.38 1.70
C ASP A 184 -5.23 16.72 1.84
N TRP A 185 -4.61 17.71 2.52
CA TRP A 185 -5.15 19.06 2.70
C TRP A 185 -5.50 19.70 1.34
N MET A 186 -4.60 19.57 0.35
CA MET A 186 -4.80 20.19 -0.97
C MET A 186 -6.03 19.62 -1.68
N GLY A 187 -6.20 18.30 -1.65
CA GLY A 187 -7.34 17.64 -2.29
C GLY A 187 -8.67 18.01 -1.63
N ALA A 188 -8.71 18.08 -0.30
CA ALA A 188 -9.92 18.49 0.42
C ALA A 188 -10.26 19.95 0.19
N ALA A 189 -9.26 20.83 0.11
CA ALA A 189 -9.44 22.23 -0.25
C ALA A 189 -10.01 22.40 -1.68
N GLU A 190 -9.56 21.56 -2.63
CA GLU A 190 -10.10 21.55 -4.00
C GLU A 190 -11.58 21.14 -4.03
N ALA A 191 -11.98 20.12 -3.25
CA ALA A 191 -13.37 19.72 -3.11
C ALA A 191 -14.25 20.86 -2.52
N ALA A 192 -13.76 21.56 -1.51
CA ALA A 192 -14.45 22.70 -0.91
C ALA A 192 -14.67 23.83 -1.93
N ARG A 193 -13.61 24.21 -2.66
CA ARG A 193 -13.68 25.25 -3.70
C ARG A 193 -14.68 24.86 -4.78
N HIS A 194 -14.68 23.60 -5.22
CA HIS A 194 -15.61 23.10 -6.20
C HIS A 194 -17.08 23.26 -5.75
N LEU A 195 -17.43 22.85 -4.53
CA LEU A 195 -18.78 23.01 -4.00
C LEU A 195 -19.16 24.48 -3.83
N ALA A 196 -18.23 25.33 -3.37
CA ALA A 196 -18.45 26.76 -3.26
C ALA A 196 -18.67 27.44 -4.62
N ASP A 197 -17.91 27.04 -5.66
CA ASP A 197 -18.02 27.54 -7.04
C ASP A 197 -19.32 27.10 -7.70
N LEU A 198 -19.87 25.94 -7.33
CA LEU A 198 -21.21 25.49 -7.71
C LEU A 198 -22.31 26.25 -6.96
N GLY A 199 -22.01 27.20 -6.11
CA GLY A 199 -22.95 28.06 -5.41
C GLY A 199 -23.51 27.50 -4.10
N HIS A 200 -23.06 26.33 -3.65
CA HIS A 200 -23.49 25.78 -2.36
C HIS A 200 -23.00 26.65 -1.19
N ARG A 201 -23.90 26.88 -0.21
CA ARG A 201 -23.60 27.63 1.02
C ARG A 201 -23.94 26.84 2.28
N ARG A 202 -24.86 25.89 2.20
CA ARG A 202 -25.16 24.91 3.25
C ARG A 202 -24.48 23.60 2.85
N ILE A 203 -23.29 23.38 3.39
CA ILE A 203 -22.43 22.27 3.02
C ILE A 203 -22.15 21.42 4.26
N GLY A 204 -22.49 20.13 4.19
CA GLY A 204 -22.19 19.16 5.24
C GLY A 204 -20.79 18.59 5.08
N LEU A 205 -20.15 18.26 6.21
CA LEU A 205 -18.89 17.55 6.27
C LEU A 205 -19.07 16.25 7.06
N VAL A 206 -18.66 15.12 6.47
CA VAL A 206 -18.58 13.83 7.18
C VAL A 206 -17.13 13.47 7.36
N ARG A 207 -16.65 13.57 8.59
CA ARG A 207 -15.27 13.30 8.97
C ARG A 207 -14.98 11.80 9.08
N GLY A 208 -13.70 11.43 9.04
CA GLY A 208 -13.25 10.09 9.43
C GLY A 208 -12.97 9.98 10.94
N PRO A 209 -12.48 8.82 11.40
CA PRO A 209 -12.10 8.62 12.79
C PRO A 209 -10.93 9.50 13.23
N ASP A 210 -10.91 9.93 14.50
CA ASP A 210 -9.85 10.77 15.06
C ASP A 210 -8.48 10.06 15.08
N LEU A 211 -8.49 8.74 15.02
CA LEU A 211 -7.28 7.90 14.97
C LEU A 211 -6.45 8.16 13.72
N PHE A 212 -7.06 8.67 12.64
CA PHE A 212 -6.40 8.99 11.38
C PHE A 212 -6.10 10.49 11.31
N ARG A 213 -4.83 10.88 11.30
CA ARG A 213 -4.44 12.28 11.07
C ARG A 213 -4.96 12.82 9.74
N SER A 214 -5.08 11.96 8.74
CA SER A 214 -5.68 12.32 7.46
C SER A 214 -7.11 12.85 7.62
N SER A 215 -7.89 12.37 8.60
CA SER A 215 -9.21 12.92 8.90
C SER A 215 -9.13 14.39 9.33
N ALA A 216 -8.24 14.71 10.24
CA ALA A 216 -8.02 16.10 10.69
C ALA A 216 -7.47 16.97 9.54
N VAL A 217 -6.49 16.47 8.79
CA VAL A 217 -5.84 17.22 7.69
C VAL A 217 -6.82 17.49 6.54
N ARG A 218 -7.60 16.49 6.10
CA ARG A 218 -8.66 16.65 5.08
C ARG A 218 -9.74 17.61 5.58
N GLY A 219 -10.21 17.41 6.83
CA GLY A 219 -11.20 18.30 7.45
C GLY A 219 -10.72 19.74 7.49
N GLN A 220 -9.48 19.99 7.93
CA GLN A 220 -8.91 21.34 8.00
C GLN A 220 -8.78 21.96 6.61
N GLY A 221 -8.26 21.22 5.61
CA GLY A 221 -8.16 21.72 4.23
C GLY A 221 -9.50 22.14 3.65
N PHE A 222 -10.55 21.36 3.94
CA PHE A 222 -11.92 21.69 3.53
C PHE A 222 -12.43 22.97 4.21
N LEU A 223 -12.25 23.09 5.53
CA LEU A 223 -12.68 24.25 6.31
C LEU A 223 -11.96 25.53 5.89
N ASP A 224 -10.64 25.48 5.71
CA ASP A 224 -9.83 26.63 5.30
C ASP A 224 -10.31 27.17 3.95
N ALA A 225 -10.53 26.28 2.99
CA ALA A 225 -10.98 26.68 1.66
C ALA A 225 -12.43 27.19 1.63
N LEU A 226 -13.31 26.70 2.49
CA LEU A 226 -14.64 27.28 2.68
C LEU A 226 -14.56 28.69 3.32
N ALA A 227 -13.70 28.84 4.33
CA ALA A 227 -13.48 30.14 4.99
C ALA A 227 -12.94 31.18 4.02
N GLU A 228 -11.98 30.82 3.13
CA GLU A 228 -11.50 31.66 2.03
C GLU A 228 -12.64 32.20 1.13
N ARG A 229 -13.74 31.47 1.02
CA ARG A 229 -14.95 31.81 0.23
C ARG A 229 -16.04 32.47 1.06
N GLY A 230 -15.79 32.77 2.33
CA GLY A 230 -16.77 33.35 3.25
C GLY A 230 -17.94 32.41 3.59
N ILE A 231 -17.69 31.10 3.56
CA ILE A 231 -18.68 30.06 3.87
C ILE A 231 -18.21 29.31 5.14
N PRO A 232 -18.50 29.81 6.35
CA PRO A 232 -18.17 29.08 7.57
C PRO A 232 -19.02 27.80 7.65
N LEU A 233 -18.41 26.69 8.09
CA LEU A 233 -19.15 25.46 8.36
C LEU A 233 -20.03 25.67 9.60
N ASP A 234 -21.34 25.44 9.46
CA ASP A 234 -22.22 25.36 10.62
C ASP A 234 -21.86 24.08 11.42
N PRO A 235 -21.63 24.17 12.73
CA PRO A 235 -21.35 23.01 13.57
C PRO A 235 -22.40 21.89 13.47
N ALA A 236 -23.66 22.22 13.16
CA ALA A 236 -24.72 21.22 12.93
C ALA A 236 -24.48 20.39 11.66
N TYR A 237 -23.64 20.84 10.74
CA TYR A 237 -23.28 20.16 9.50
C TYR A 237 -21.97 19.37 9.58
N ASP A 238 -21.30 19.36 10.72
CA ASP A 238 -20.06 18.61 10.96
C ASP A 238 -20.38 17.27 11.65
N PHE A 239 -20.26 16.18 10.92
CA PHE A 239 -20.63 14.85 11.38
C PHE A 239 -19.42 13.92 11.46
N LYS A 240 -19.34 13.09 12.50
CA LYS A 240 -18.26 12.12 12.68
C LYS A 240 -18.64 10.78 12.08
N GLY A 241 -17.88 10.30 11.12
CA GLY A 241 -17.96 8.98 10.53
C GLY A 241 -16.80 8.07 10.95
N ALA A 242 -16.73 6.89 10.32
CA ALA A 242 -15.76 5.83 10.64
C ALA A 242 -15.03 5.28 9.39
N TYR A 243 -15.07 5.99 8.27
CA TYR A 243 -14.56 5.53 6.96
C TYR A 243 -15.27 4.28 6.41
N THR A 244 -16.46 3.95 6.92
CA THR A 244 -17.29 2.84 6.45
C THR A 244 -18.56 3.34 5.77
N PHE A 245 -19.13 2.49 4.93
CA PHE A 245 -20.42 2.76 4.26
C PHE A 245 -21.54 3.03 5.28
N GLU A 246 -21.62 2.20 6.33
CA GLU A 246 -22.65 2.28 7.39
C GLU A 246 -22.59 3.63 8.11
N SER A 247 -21.38 4.10 8.44
CA SER A 247 -21.21 5.41 9.08
C SER A 247 -21.59 6.57 8.15
N GLY A 248 -21.41 6.38 6.83
CA GLY A 248 -21.91 7.31 5.81
C GLY A 248 -23.44 7.36 5.75
N VAL A 249 -24.09 6.21 5.86
CA VAL A 249 -25.58 6.13 5.94
C VAL A 249 -26.08 6.83 7.19
N GLU A 250 -25.46 6.60 8.34
CA GLU A 250 -25.82 7.25 9.60
C GLU A 250 -25.65 8.77 9.51
N ALA A 251 -24.50 9.24 9.05
CA ALA A 251 -24.21 10.65 8.85
C ALA A 251 -25.22 11.31 7.89
N GLY A 252 -25.51 10.66 6.76
CA GLY A 252 -26.49 11.13 5.79
C GLY A 252 -27.89 11.25 6.40
N ARG A 253 -28.33 10.25 7.16
CA ARG A 253 -29.61 10.30 7.88
C ARG A 253 -29.65 11.44 8.88
N GLY A 254 -28.58 11.66 9.65
CA GLY A 254 -28.47 12.74 10.62
C GLY A 254 -28.55 14.11 9.94
N LEU A 255 -27.69 14.37 8.96
CA LEU A 255 -27.62 15.65 8.23
C LEU A 255 -28.92 15.98 7.50
N LEU A 256 -29.53 14.99 6.85
CA LEU A 256 -30.79 15.18 6.10
C LEU A 256 -32.01 15.28 7.02
N SER A 257 -31.90 15.01 8.33
CA SER A 257 -32.97 15.17 9.31
C SER A 257 -32.99 16.56 9.96
N LEU A 258 -32.01 17.39 9.69
CA LEU A 258 -31.92 18.73 10.25
C LEU A 258 -33.11 19.58 9.74
N PRO A 259 -33.58 20.56 10.52
CA PRO A 259 -34.66 21.47 10.08
C PRO A 259 -34.33 22.21 8.78
N THR A 260 -33.06 22.51 8.57
CA THR A 260 -32.52 23.09 7.34
C THR A 260 -31.37 22.20 6.88
N PRO A 261 -31.60 21.16 6.03
CA PRO A 261 -30.56 20.25 5.62
C PRO A 261 -29.54 20.91 4.69
N PRO A 262 -28.30 20.39 4.61
CA PRO A 262 -27.32 20.86 3.65
C PRO A 262 -27.76 20.56 2.21
N THR A 263 -27.31 21.38 1.25
CA THR A 263 -27.53 21.17 -0.18
C THR A 263 -26.40 20.41 -0.85
N ALA A 264 -25.27 20.29 -0.16
CA ALA A 264 -24.15 19.48 -0.58
C ALA A 264 -23.49 18.82 0.65
N ILE A 265 -22.91 17.65 0.47
CA ILE A 265 -22.16 16.95 1.52
C ILE A 265 -20.81 16.50 0.94
N PHE A 266 -19.74 16.87 1.63
CA PHE A 266 -18.40 16.31 1.42
C PHE A 266 -18.10 15.27 2.47
N THR A 267 -17.59 14.12 2.04
CA THR A 267 -17.18 13.04 2.93
C THR A 267 -15.68 12.77 2.74
N LEU A 268 -14.99 12.44 3.82
CA LEU A 268 -13.53 12.24 3.78
C LEU A 268 -13.08 10.90 3.20
N ASN A 269 -14.02 10.07 2.70
CA ASN A 269 -13.74 8.96 1.80
C ASN A 269 -14.98 8.57 0.96
N ASP A 270 -14.80 7.75 -0.07
CA ASP A 270 -15.86 7.34 -1.00
C ASP A 270 -16.86 6.36 -0.37
N ASP A 271 -16.44 5.49 0.54
CA ASP A 271 -17.35 4.54 1.18
C ASP A 271 -18.44 5.29 1.97
N MET A 272 -18.06 6.34 2.72
CA MET A 272 -19.04 7.21 3.39
C MET A 272 -19.89 8.02 2.38
N ALA A 273 -19.29 8.48 1.27
CA ALA A 273 -20.05 9.19 0.23
C ALA A 273 -21.20 8.34 -0.32
N ILE A 274 -20.88 7.07 -0.64
CA ILE A 274 -21.89 6.12 -1.14
C ILE A 274 -22.95 5.85 -0.07
N GLY A 275 -22.56 5.78 1.21
CA GLY A 275 -23.51 5.69 2.33
C GLY A 275 -24.43 6.89 2.43
N VAL A 276 -23.94 8.12 2.29
CA VAL A 276 -24.74 9.36 2.23
C VAL A 276 -25.71 9.32 1.03
N MET A 277 -25.23 8.89 -0.14
CA MET A 277 -26.09 8.75 -1.33
C MET A 277 -27.22 7.74 -1.10
N GLN A 278 -26.97 6.65 -0.37
CA GLN A 278 -27.98 5.67 0.00
C GLN A 278 -29.01 6.30 0.96
N ALA A 279 -28.56 7.02 1.99
CA ALA A 279 -29.47 7.69 2.93
C ALA A 279 -30.37 8.72 2.25
N ALA A 280 -29.83 9.44 1.24
CA ALA A 280 -30.63 10.37 0.44
C ALA A 280 -31.72 9.65 -0.37
N ARG A 281 -31.38 8.53 -1.02
CA ARG A 281 -32.36 7.70 -1.77
C ARG A 281 -33.43 7.11 -0.87
N ASP A 282 -33.07 6.63 0.32
CA ASP A 282 -34.02 6.08 1.29
C ASP A 282 -35.07 7.13 1.70
N ARG A 283 -34.76 8.44 1.56
CA ARG A 283 -35.69 9.58 1.76
C ARG A 283 -36.40 10.03 0.50
N GLY A 284 -36.17 9.38 -0.63
CA GLY A 284 -36.79 9.75 -1.90
C GLY A 284 -36.17 10.97 -2.58
N LEU A 285 -34.96 11.40 -2.17
CA LEU A 285 -34.24 12.50 -2.79
C LEU A 285 -33.63 12.07 -4.13
N GLU A 286 -33.69 12.91 -5.13
CA GLU A 286 -33.05 12.69 -6.42
C GLU A 286 -31.65 13.32 -6.45
N LEU A 287 -30.67 12.49 -6.62
CA LEU A 287 -29.25 12.89 -6.73
C LEU A 287 -28.89 13.12 -8.21
N PRO A 288 -28.23 14.20 -8.54
CA PRO A 288 -27.69 15.27 -7.68
C PRO A 288 -28.65 16.46 -7.46
N ARG A 289 -29.87 16.40 -8.01
CA ARG A 289 -30.83 17.54 -8.03
C ARG A 289 -31.14 18.12 -6.64
N ASP A 290 -31.40 17.23 -5.67
CA ASP A 290 -31.81 17.59 -4.32
C ASP A 290 -30.64 17.63 -3.33
N LEU A 291 -29.54 16.93 -3.65
CA LEU A 291 -28.33 16.89 -2.84
C LEU A 291 -27.10 16.60 -3.72
N SER A 292 -26.10 17.45 -3.67
CA SER A 292 -24.77 17.20 -4.22
C SER A 292 -23.92 16.41 -3.22
N VAL A 293 -23.14 15.41 -3.72
CA VAL A 293 -22.24 14.61 -2.87
C VAL A 293 -20.86 14.56 -3.50
N VAL A 294 -19.83 14.81 -2.70
CA VAL A 294 -18.41 14.70 -3.10
C VAL A 294 -17.70 13.77 -2.13
N GLY A 295 -16.90 12.83 -2.65
CA GLY A 295 -16.11 11.88 -1.90
C GLY A 295 -14.61 12.19 -1.92
N PHE A 296 -13.84 11.25 -1.40
CA PHE A 296 -12.37 11.27 -1.39
C PHE A 296 -11.84 9.84 -1.57
N ASP A 297 -10.69 9.66 -2.22
CA ASP A 297 -9.93 8.48 -2.61
C ASP A 297 -10.08 8.12 -4.09
N ASP A 298 -11.22 8.42 -4.75
CA ASP A 298 -11.58 8.05 -6.13
C ASP A 298 -11.43 6.54 -6.37
N LEU A 299 -12.02 5.75 -5.47
CA LEU A 299 -12.06 4.29 -5.60
C LEU A 299 -12.88 3.86 -6.83
N PRO A 300 -12.65 2.65 -7.38
CA PRO A 300 -13.39 2.18 -8.58
C PRO A 300 -14.91 2.27 -8.48
N MET A 301 -15.47 2.20 -7.27
CA MET A 301 -16.91 2.37 -7.05
C MET A 301 -17.40 3.78 -7.34
N ALA A 302 -16.58 4.83 -7.18
CA ALA A 302 -16.95 6.20 -7.52
C ALA A 302 -17.41 6.34 -8.98
N ALA A 303 -16.78 5.61 -9.89
CA ALA A 303 -17.15 5.60 -11.31
C ALA A 303 -18.31 4.63 -11.66
N ARG A 304 -18.78 3.81 -10.71
CA ARG A 304 -19.77 2.74 -10.95
C ARG A 304 -21.12 3.02 -10.29
N VAL A 305 -21.15 3.80 -9.22
CA VAL A 305 -22.41 4.21 -8.57
C VAL A 305 -23.19 5.18 -9.46
N TRP A 306 -24.49 5.30 -9.21
CA TRP A 306 -25.34 6.25 -9.94
C TRP A 306 -25.99 7.25 -8.98
N PRO A 307 -25.86 8.59 -9.25
CA PRO A 307 -24.96 9.18 -10.24
C PRO A 307 -23.48 8.86 -9.93
N ASN A 308 -22.60 8.88 -10.95
CA ASN A 308 -21.18 8.66 -10.73
C ASN A 308 -20.63 9.72 -9.76
N LEU A 309 -19.88 9.28 -8.76
CA LEU A 309 -19.42 10.11 -7.66
C LEU A 309 -18.25 11.03 -8.10
N THR A 310 -18.43 12.34 -7.93
CA THR A 310 -17.34 13.32 -7.91
C THR A 310 -16.49 13.05 -6.67
N SER A 311 -15.19 12.85 -6.85
CA SER A 311 -14.31 12.45 -5.75
C SER A 311 -12.89 12.98 -5.94
N VAL A 312 -12.21 13.25 -4.85
CA VAL A 312 -10.78 13.59 -4.87
C VAL A 312 -9.97 12.32 -5.05
N ARG A 313 -9.25 12.22 -6.16
CA ARG A 313 -8.35 11.09 -6.42
C ARG A 313 -7.11 11.17 -5.57
N LEU A 314 -6.91 10.16 -4.72
CA LEU A 314 -5.65 9.89 -4.06
C LEU A 314 -4.94 8.75 -4.82
N PRO A 315 -3.71 8.93 -5.32
CA PRO A 315 -3.04 7.92 -6.12
C PRO A 315 -2.46 6.78 -5.25
N ILE A 316 -3.34 6.02 -4.58
CA ILE A 316 -3.02 5.03 -3.56
C ILE A 316 -2.03 3.97 -4.06
N ARG A 317 -2.21 3.50 -5.31
CA ARG A 317 -1.30 2.52 -5.92
C ARG A 317 0.11 3.10 -6.10
N ASP A 318 0.22 4.35 -6.57
CA ASP A 318 1.51 5.02 -6.70
C ASP A 318 2.17 5.25 -5.34
N MET A 319 1.39 5.61 -4.30
CA MET A 319 1.91 5.74 -2.94
C MET A 319 2.55 4.44 -2.44
N GLY A 320 1.89 3.30 -2.64
CA GLY A 320 2.42 1.98 -2.30
C GLY A 320 3.70 1.65 -3.08
N ARG A 321 3.71 1.95 -4.39
CA ARG A 321 4.89 1.77 -5.24
C ARG A 321 6.06 2.64 -4.76
N MET A 322 5.82 3.92 -4.50
CA MET A 322 6.84 4.87 -4.02
C MET A 322 7.43 4.44 -2.67
N ALA A 323 6.59 3.98 -1.75
CA ALA A 323 7.05 3.48 -0.46
C ALA A 323 7.94 2.24 -0.62
N ALA A 324 7.56 1.30 -1.48
CA ALA A 324 8.36 0.11 -1.76
C ALA A 324 9.67 0.47 -2.46
N GLU A 325 9.68 1.41 -3.40
CA GLU A 325 10.89 1.88 -4.08
C GLU A 325 11.89 2.50 -3.09
N LYS A 326 11.44 3.29 -2.11
CA LYS A 326 12.28 3.82 -1.03
C LYS A 326 12.89 2.69 -0.17
N LEU A 327 12.07 1.71 0.19
CA LEU A 327 12.53 0.56 0.97
C LEU A 327 13.57 -0.28 0.21
N LEU A 328 13.44 -0.38 -1.12
CA LEU A 328 14.33 -1.13 -2.01
C LEU A 328 15.61 -0.37 -2.41
N ALA A 329 15.64 0.94 -2.28
CA ALA A 329 16.72 1.79 -2.76
C ALA A 329 18.12 1.33 -2.28
N PRO A 330 18.33 0.98 -0.99
CA PRO A 330 19.63 0.49 -0.52
C PRO A 330 20.06 -0.82 -1.19
N MET A 331 19.12 -1.73 -1.51
CA MET A 331 19.45 -2.96 -2.25
C MET A 331 19.99 -2.68 -3.65
N ARG A 332 19.51 -1.60 -4.26
CA ARG A 332 19.89 -1.16 -5.61
C ARG A 332 21.13 -0.27 -5.61
N GLY A 333 21.76 -0.05 -4.45
CA GLY A 333 22.88 0.85 -4.29
C GLY A 333 22.51 2.34 -4.45
N VAL A 334 21.23 2.67 -4.32
CA VAL A 334 20.69 4.02 -4.37
C VAL A 334 20.49 4.54 -2.95
N ASP A 335 20.92 5.75 -2.67
CA ASP A 335 20.61 6.45 -1.44
C ASP A 335 19.11 6.82 -1.44
N PRO A 336 18.31 6.32 -0.49
CA PRO A 336 16.86 6.64 -0.46
C PRO A 336 16.56 8.13 -0.37
N GLY A 337 17.45 8.93 0.24
CA GLY A 337 17.32 10.38 0.34
C GLY A 337 17.55 11.12 -0.99
N LYS A 338 18.21 10.46 -1.95
CA LYS A 338 18.46 10.98 -3.30
C LYS A 338 17.50 10.41 -4.35
N LEU A 339 16.57 9.56 -3.94
CA LEU A 339 15.56 9.01 -4.83
C LEU A 339 14.56 10.11 -5.18
N GLU A 340 14.64 10.61 -6.41
CA GLU A 340 13.62 11.53 -6.93
C GLU A 340 12.30 10.80 -7.12
N GLN A 341 11.27 11.27 -6.41
CA GLN A 341 9.91 10.78 -6.54
C GLN A 341 8.98 11.97 -6.78
N PRO A 342 7.94 11.80 -7.62
CA PRO A 342 6.94 12.83 -7.79
C PRO A 342 6.22 13.11 -6.46
N GLU A 343 5.84 14.35 -6.26
CA GLU A 343 4.95 14.70 -5.15
C GLU A 343 3.60 14.01 -5.31
N VAL A 344 3.09 13.42 -4.23
CA VAL A 344 1.72 12.91 -4.22
C VAL A 344 0.75 14.08 -4.20
N ARG A 345 0.07 14.31 -5.31
CA ARG A 345 -0.93 15.39 -5.45
C ARG A 345 -2.31 14.79 -5.64
N PRO A 346 -3.18 14.88 -4.63
CA PRO A 346 -4.59 14.59 -4.82
C PRO A 346 -5.20 15.55 -5.85
N ALA A 347 -6.16 15.08 -6.64
CA ALA A 347 -6.83 15.88 -7.66
C ALA A 347 -8.31 15.57 -7.71
N LEU A 348 -9.16 16.58 -7.83
CA LEU A 348 -10.61 16.41 -7.94
C LEU A 348 -10.99 15.81 -9.31
N VAL A 349 -11.74 14.73 -9.29
CA VAL A 349 -12.32 14.10 -10.48
C VAL A 349 -13.81 14.42 -10.51
N VAL A 350 -14.18 15.43 -11.28
CA VAL A 350 -15.57 15.88 -11.41
C VAL A 350 -16.36 14.85 -12.21
N ARG A 351 -17.51 14.43 -11.68
CA ARG A 351 -18.48 13.52 -12.32
C ARG A 351 -19.90 14.08 -12.23
N LYS A 352 -20.87 13.23 -11.88
CA LYS A 352 -22.30 13.57 -11.98
C LYS A 352 -22.99 13.73 -10.63
N SER A 353 -22.31 13.56 -9.50
CA SER A 353 -22.93 13.61 -8.17
C SER A 353 -22.96 15.00 -7.54
N ALA A 354 -22.41 16.02 -8.19
CA ALA A 354 -22.46 17.40 -7.75
C ALA A 354 -22.82 18.32 -8.93
N ILE A 355 -23.75 19.25 -8.69
CA ILE A 355 -24.24 20.23 -9.67
C ILE A 355 -24.39 21.60 -9.01
N THR A 356 -24.68 22.63 -9.82
CA THR A 356 -24.98 23.97 -9.32
C THR A 356 -26.11 23.95 -8.31
N ALA A 357 -25.95 24.68 -7.22
CA ALA A 357 -27.00 24.84 -6.20
C ALA A 357 -28.24 25.54 -6.80
N ASN A 358 -29.42 25.01 -6.47
CA ASN A 358 -30.70 25.61 -6.85
C ASN A 358 -31.06 26.78 -5.94
#